data_d9ab9f473571ec2dcfc884ca2140ca5c
#
_entry.id   d9ab9f473571ec2dcfc884ca2140ca5c
#
_cell.length_a   1.000
_cell.length_b   1.000
_cell.length_c   1.000
_cell.angle_alpha   90.00
_cell.angle_beta   90.00
_cell.angle_gamma   90.00
#
_symmetry.space_group_name_H-M   'P 1'
#
loop_
_entity.id
_entity.type
_entity.pdbx_description
1 polymer ?
#
loop_
_entity_poly.entity_id
_entity_poly.type
_entity_poly.pdbx_seq_one_letter_code
_entity_poly.pdbx_strand_id
1 'polypeptide(L)'
;GAMWKTINFDGAAAAVNTYLNTGKIKNLTFQDTKLKEDAFINKADSLFAANNEGLNAANLPTAFTDKEKIRLKYFTYGFFPMHPMYYVYQTKDSTHVASNTFYNKLQSLITIDSKLLTLPEYKEFLPNAIASMSNQGVTEKPENTTEQFVNYIDKNIKDKKVAEYLVNLFVYGNISSRGLDGSDALISMFNKHVKDAKMLDKFNTLCTKWEKLKAGTPSPAFSYPDINGKTISLADLKGKYIYIDVWATWCGPC
;
A
#
# COMPACT_ATOMS: atom_id res chain seq x y z
N GLY A 1 21.40 16.82 -14.73
CA GLY A 1 21.18 15.43 -15.18
C GLY A 1 22.45 14.67 -15.59
N ALA A 2 23.63 15.31 -15.66
CA ALA A 2 24.87 14.67 -16.15
C ALA A 2 25.81 14.16 -15.03
N MET A 3 25.55 14.52 -13.78
CA MET A 3 26.53 14.28 -12.69
C MET A 3 26.56 12.83 -12.17
N TRP A 4 25.55 12.00 -12.48
CA TRP A 4 25.42 10.63 -11.93
C TRP A 4 25.82 9.52 -12.92
N LYS A 5 26.26 9.85 -14.14
CA LYS A 5 26.57 8.87 -15.19
C LYS A 5 27.97 8.23 -15.09
N THR A 6 28.79 8.62 -14.15
CA THR A 6 30.21 8.20 -14.08
C THR A 6 30.66 7.77 -12.67
N ILE A 7 29.77 7.16 -11.88
CA ILE A 7 30.20 6.56 -10.62
C ILE A 7 30.86 5.22 -10.95
N ASN A 8 32.15 5.12 -10.67
CA ASN A 8 32.87 3.86 -10.67
C ASN A 8 32.87 3.28 -9.25
N PHE A 9 32.61 2.00 -9.15
CA PHE A 9 32.63 1.28 -7.88
C PHE A 9 33.83 0.35 -7.84
N ASP A 10 34.54 0.35 -6.70
CA ASP A 10 35.72 -0.48 -6.45
C ASP A 10 35.47 -1.48 -5.32
N GLY A 11 36.30 -2.51 -5.22
CA GLY A 11 36.25 -3.53 -4.17
C GLY A 11 35.25 -4.65 -4.43
N ALA A 12 35.02 -5.49 -3.43
CA ALA A 12 34.28 -6.75 -3.54
C ALA A 12 32.81 -6.58 -4.00
N ALA A 13 32.20 -5.43 -3.73
CA ALA A 13 30.82 -5.13 -4.11
C ALA A 13 30.70 -4.33 -5.42
N ALA A 14 31.79 -4.06 -6.13
CA ALA A 14 31.82 -3.20 -7.32
C ALA A 14 30.84 -3.68 -8.41
N ALA A 15 30.86 -4.97 -8.73
CA ALA A 15 29.97 -5.53 -9.76
C ALA A 15 28.49 -5.40 -9.40
N VAL A 16 28.11 -5.65 -8.15
CA VAL A 16 26.74 -5.50 -7.65
C VAL A 16 26.29 -4.04 -7.69
N ASN A 17 27.14 -3.13 -7.20
CA ASN A 17 26.84 -1.70 -7.20
C ASN A 17 26.72 -1.15 -8.63
N THR A 18 27.59 -1.58 -9.54
CA THR A 18 27.51 -1.23 -10.97
C THR A 18 26.17 -1.68 -11.54
N TYR A 19 25.78 -2.94 -11.33
CA TYR A 19 24.49 -3.48 -11.79
C TYR A 19 23.31 -2.65 -11.27
N LEU A 20 23.27 -2.38 -9.96
CA LEU A 20 22.18 -1.61 -9.34
C LEU A 20 22.09 -0.17 -9.85
N ASN A 21 23.21 0.41 -10.31
CA ASN A 21 23.29 1.79 -10.78
C ASN A 21 23.23 1.95 -12.32
N THR A 22 23.02 0.85 -13.06
CA THR A 22 22.93 0.92 -14.54
C THR A 22 21.72 1.68 -15.06
N GLY A 23 20.66 1.82 -14.25
CA GLY A 23 19.37 2.38 -14.66
C GLY A 23 18.63 1.54 -15.71
N LYS A 24 19.06 0.29 -15.93
CA LYS A 24 18.46 -0.61 -16.94
C LYS A 24 17.24 -1.38 -16.42
N ILE A 25 17.09 -1.49 -15.10
CA ILE A 25 15.95 -2.16 -14.47
C ILE A 25 14.70 -1.32 -14.68
N LYS A 26 13.65 -1.93 -15.23
CA LYS A 26 12.38 -1.27 -15.55
C LYS A 26 11.22 -1.98 -14.86
N ASN A 27 10.18 -1.21 -14.57
CA ASN A 27 8.94 -1.72 -13.97
C ASN A 27 7.73 -1.18 -14.71
N LEU A 28 6.57 -1.75 -14.44
CA LEU A 28 5.30 -1.14 -14.79
C LEU A 28 5.17 0.22 -14.11
N THR A 29 4.54 1.15 -14.80
CA THR A 29 4.26 2.50 -14.34
C THR A 29 2.76 2.76 -14.27
N PHE A 30 2.37 3.85 -13.61
CA PHE A 30 0.98 4.31 -13.64
C PHE A 30 0.45 4.50 -15.07
N GLN A 31 1.29 5.02 -15.99
CA GLN A 31 0.89 5.23 -17.38
C GLN A 31 0.59 3.92 -18.13
N ASP A 32 1.20 2.82 -17.74
CA ASP A 32 0.98 1.52 -18.38
C ASP A 32 -0.41 0.95 -18.04
N THR A 33 -0.99 1.35 -16.92
CA THR A 33 -2.31 0.85 -16.50
C THR A 33 -3.47 1.30 -17.41
N LYS A 34 -3.23 2.21 -18.37
CA LYS A 34 -4.21 2.55 -19.43
C LYS A 34 -4.25 1.53 -20.58
N LEU A 35 -3.30 0.61 -20.65
CA LEU A 35 -3.30 -0.45 -21.64
C LEU A 35 -4.46 -1.41 -21.39
N LYS A 36 -5.05 -1.95 -22.46
CA LYS A 36 -5.98 -3.07 -22.35
C LYS A 36 -5.30 -4.25 -21.67
N GLU A 37 -6.06 -5.07 -20.97
CA GLU A 37 -5.58 -6.12 -20.07
C GLU A 37 -4.53 -7.03 -20.70
N ASP A 38 -4.78 -7.59 -21.90
CA ASP A 38 -3.81 -8.47 -22.57
C ASP A 38 -2.49 -7.75 -22.91
N ALA A 39 -2.57 -6.52 -23.40
CA ALA A 39 -1.39 -5.71 -23.70
C ALA A 39 -0.62 -5.33 -22.42
N PHE A 40 -1.33 -5.09 -21.32
CA PHE A 40 -0.73 -4.83 -20.03
C PHE A 40 -0.01 -6.04 -19.45
N ILE A 41 -0.63 -7.23 -19.49
CA ILE A 41 -0.03 -8.50 -19.08
C ILE A 41 1.23 -8.79 -19.89
N ASN A 42 1.13 -8.70 -21.22
CA ASN A 42 2.27 -8.95 -22.12
C ASN A 42 3.44 -7.97 -21.87
N LYS A 43 3.12 -6.68 -21.61
CA LYS A 43 4.15 -5.70 -21.25
C LYS A 43 4.83 -6.05 -19.92
N ALA A 44 4.05 -6.43 -18.91
CA ALA A 44 4.57 -6.84 -17.61
C ALA A 44 5.55 -8.02 -17.74
N ASP A 45 5.15 -9.04 -18.49
CA ASP A 45 5.96 -10.24 -18.69
C ASP A 45 7.23 -9.93 -19.51
N SER A 46 7.13 -9.08 -20.52
CA SER A 46 8.29 -8.65 -21.32
C SER A 46 9.29 -7.85 -20.48
N LEU A 47 8.82 -6.96 -19.62
CA LEU A 47 9.69 -6.21 -18.69
C LEU A 47 10.40 -7.15 -17.70
N PHE A 48 9.66 -8.12 -17.15
CA PHE A 48 10.23 -9.08 -16.21
C PHE A 48 11.26 -10.00 -16.88
N ALA A 49 10.99 -10.46 -18.09
CA ALA A 49 11.96 -11.24 -18.89
C ALA A 49 13.24 -10.44 -19.15
N ALA A 50 13.12 -9.21 -19.63
CA ALA A 50 14.27 -8.33 -19.89
C ALA A 50 15.09 -8.02 -18.64
N ASN A 51 14.43 -7.80 -17.48
CA ASN A 51 15.13 -7.60 -16.22
C ASN A 51 15.92 -8.85 -15.78
N ASN A 52 15.34 -10.05 -15.95
CA ASN A 52 16.03 -11.31 -15.65
C ASN A 52 17.21 -11.59 -16.62
N GLU A 53 17.06 -11.29 -17.90
CA GLU A 53 18.16 -11.38 -18.87
C GLU A 53 19.31 -10.45 -18.47
N GLY A 54 18.99 -9.20 -18.12
CA GLY A 54 19.99 -8.23 -17.63
C GLY A 54 20.70 -8.69 -16.36
N LEU A 55 19.97 -9.29 -15.41
CA LEU A 55 20.54 -9.85 -14.20
C LEU A 55 21.47 -11.04 -14.49
N ASN A 56 21.04 -11.95 -15.35
CA ASN A 56 21.85 -13.13 -15.73
C ASN A 56 23.13 -12.72 -16.47
N ALA A 57 23.04 -11.74 -17.37
CA ALA A 57 24.18 -11.22 -18.12
C ALA A 57 25.21 -10.49 -17.26
N ALA A 58 24.81 -10.00 -16.07
CA ALA A 58 25.71 -9.29 -15.17
C ALA A 58 26.71 -10.18 -14.42
N ASN A 59 26.54 -11.52 -14.50
CA ASN A 59 27.44 -12.53 -13.91
C ASN A 59 27.81 -12.24 -12.44
N LEU A 60 26.79 -12.01 -11.61
CA LEU A 60 26.91 -11.63 -10.20
C LEU A 60 26.93 -12.86 -9.29
N PRO A 61 27.37 -12.72 -8.00
CA PRO A 61 27.35 -13.81 -7.05
C PRO A 61 25.95 -14.42 -6.89
N THR A 62 25.83 -15.75 -6.87
CA THR A 62 24.56 -16.49 -6.78
C THR A 62 23.70 -16.04 -5.62
N ALA A 63 24.29 -15.84 -4.44
CA ALA A 63 23.56 -15.39 -3.25
C ALA A 63 22.88 -14.00 -3.42
N PHE A 64 23.47 -13.12 -4.25
CA PHE A 64 22.84 -11.85 -4.64
C PHE A 64 21.78 -12.09 -5.70
N THR A 65 22.11 -12.85 -6.75
CA THR A 65 21.23 -13.10 -7.90
C THR A 65 19.89 -13.72 -7.47
N ASP A 66 19.91 -14.68 -6.54
CA ASP A 66 18.70 -15.34 -6.04
C ASP A 66 17.76 -14.35 -5.31
N LYS A 67 18.33 -13.49 -4.48
CA LYS A 67 17.56 -12.44 -3.80
C LYS A 67 17.04 -11.39 -4.79
N GLU A 68 17.87 -11.00 -5.73
CA GLU A 68 17.54 -9.99 -6.73
C GLU A 68 16.43 -10.46 -7.68
N LYS A 69 16.38 -11.73 -8.07
CA LYS A 69 15.26 -12.30 -8.84
C LYS A 69 13.92 -12.11 -8.14
N ILE A 70 13.89 -12.33 -6.82
CA ILE A 70 12.68 -12.12 -6.02
C ILE A 70 12.31 -10.64 -5.98
N ARG A 71 13.29 -9.75 -5.75
CA ARG A 71 13.10 -8.31 -5.74
C ARG A 71 12.57 -7.81 -7.09
N LEU A 72 13.21 -8.23 -8.19
CA LEU A 72 12.82 -7.86 -9.55
C LEU A 72 11.39 -8.28 -9.88
N LYS A 73 10.94 -9.43 -9.40
CA LYS A 73 9.55 -9.86 -9.57
C LYS A 73 8.59 -8.79 -9.01
N TYR A 74 8.72 -8.45 -7.74
CA TYR A 74 7.78 -7.50 -7.09
C TYR A 74 7.97 -6.07 -7.57
N PHE A 75 9.21 -5.67 -7.87
CA PHE A 75 9.49 -4.37 -8.46
C PHE A 75 8.84 -4.22 -9.84
N THR A 76 9.00 -5.21 -10.72
CA THR A 76 8.47 -5.15 -12.09
C THR A 76 6.95 -5.16 -12.10
N TYR A 77 6.33 -6.04 -11.29
CA TYR A 77 4.88 -6.18 -11.23
C TYR A 77 4.21 -5.26 -10.20
N GLY A 78 4.89 -4.26 -9.63
CA GLY A 78 4.36 -3.42 -8.56
C GLY A 78 2.99 -2.80 -8.86
N PHE A 79 2.78 -2.30 -10.09
CA PHE A 79 1.48 -1.75 -10.53
C PHE A 79 0.47 -2.79 -11.02
N PHE A 80 0.87 -4.06 -11.15
CA PHE A 80 0.01 -5.10 -11.72
C PHE A 80 -1.31 -5.25 -10.96
N PRO A 81 -1.34 -5.39 -9.64
CA PRO A 81 -2.59 -5.56 -8.88
C PRO A 81 -3.56 -4.38 -9.02
N MET A 82 -3.05 -3.20 -9.29
CA MET A 82 -3.83 -1.96 -9.35
C MET A 82 -4.40 -1.66 -10.74
N HIS A 83 -4.07 -2.48 -11.75
CA HIS A 83 -4.52 -2.27 -13.13
C HIS A 83 -6.04 -2.06 -13.25
N PRO A 84 -6.93 -2.91 -12.68
CA PRO A 84 -8.37 -2.73 -12.91
C PRO A 84 -8.89 -1.38 -12.43
N MET A 85 -8.41 -0.92 -11.28
CA MET A 85 -8.79 0.36 -10.69
C MET A 85 -8.26 1.54 -11.53
N TYR A 86 -6.97 1.51 -11.87
CA TYR A 86 -6.35 2.59 -12.62
C TYR A 86 -6.72 2.62 -14.08
N TYR A 87 -7.04 1.48 -14.69
CA TYR A 87 -7.59 1.43 -16.04
C TYR A 87 -8.90 2.24 -16.12
N VAL A 88 -9.85 1.94 -15.23
CA VAL A 88 -11.12 2.69 -15.11
C VAL A 88 -10.86 4.17 -14.86
N TYR A 89 -9.95 4.49 -13.94
CA TYR A 89 -9.63 5.89 -13.62
C TYR A 89 -9.07 6.65 -14.83
N GLN A 90 -8.13 6.06 -15.57
CA GLN A 90 -7.46 6.71 -16.70
C GLN A 90 -8.28 6.75 -17.99
N THR A 91 -9.04 5.68 -18.27
CA THR A 91 -9.83 5.55 -19.52
C THR A 91 -11.25 6.06 -19.38
N LYS A 92 -11.73 6.24 -18.13
CA LYS A 92 -13.13 6.54 -17.79
C LYS A 92 -14.12 5.44 -18.22
N ASP A 93 -13.61 4.25 -18.52
CA ASP A 93 -14.44 3.09 -18.83
C ASP A 93 -14.93 2.43 -17.53
N SER A 94 -16.06 2.91 -17.03
CA SER A 94 -16.69 2.39 -15.81
C SER A 94 -17.29 0.99 -15.99
N THR A 95 -17.35 0.45 -17.20
CA THR A 95 -17.87 -0.89 -17.49
C THR A 95 -16.80 -1.97 -17.43
N HIS A 96 -15.52 -1.58 -17.31
CA HIS A 96 -14.43 -2.51 -17.25
C HIS A 96 -14.49 -3.40 -15.99
N VAL A 97 -14.44 -4.70 -16.23
CA VAL A 97 -14.32 -5.73 -15.20
C VAL A 97 -13.10 -6.58 -15.54
N ALA A 98 -12.21 -6.75 -14.58
CA ALA A 98 -11.02 -7.58 -14.78
C ALA A 98 -11.40 -9.04 -15.07
N SER A 99 -10.72 -9.64 -16.05
CA SER A 99 -11.01 -11.00 -16.51
C SER A 99 -10.44 -12.07 -15.57
N ASN A 100 -10.92 -13.30 -15.73
CA ASN A 100 -10.30 -14.45 -15.07
C ASN A 100 -8.83 -14.64 -15.47
N THR A 101 -8.45 -14.27 -16.70
CA THR A 101 -7.04 -14.32 -17.15
C THR A 101 -6.17 -13.40 -16.30
N PHE A 102 -6.64 -12.17 -16.03
CA PHE A 102 -5.95 -11.25 -15.14
C PHE A 102 -5.80 -11.82 -13.73
N TYR A 103 -6.89 -12.31 -13.13
CA TYR A 103 -6.85 -12.85 -11.77
C TYR A 103 -6.00 -14.12 -11.66
N ASN A 104 -6.02 -14.99 -12.65
CA ASN A 104 -5.14 -16.17 -12.69
C ASN A 104 -3.66 -15.75 -12.76
N LYS A 105 -3.35 -14.75 -13.58
CA LYS A 105 -2.00 -14.18 -13.61
C LYS A 105 -1.62 -13.57 -12.28
N LEU A 106 -2.47 -12.73 -11.70
CA LEU A 106 -2.22 -12.12 -10.39
C LEU A 106 -1.99 -13.19 -9.31
N GLN A 107 -2.83 -14.23 -9.26
CA GLN A 107 -2.66 -15.34 -8.32
C GLN A 107 -1.30 -16.03 -8.47
N SER A 108 -0.80 -16.21 -9.71
CA SER A 108 0.52 -16.82 -9.98
C SER A 108 1.69 -15.95 -9.49
N LEU A 109 1.48 -14.65 -9.35
CA LEU A 109 2.49 -13.71 -8.85
C LEU A 109 2.55 -13.68 -7.32
N ILE A 110 1.47 -14.05 -6.62
CA ILE A 110 1.38 -14.01 -5.17
C ILE A 110 2.17 -15.18 -4.56
N THR A 111 3.06 -14.86 -3.66
CA THR A 111 3.74 -15.84 -2.79
C THR A 111 3.47 -15.42 -1.34
N ILE A 112 2.98 -16.33 -0.52
CA ILE A 112 2.72 -16.08 0.90
C ILE A 112 3.89 -16.67 1.70
N ASP A 113 4.82 -15.80 2.08
CA ASP A 113 6.01 -16.15 2.87
C ASP A 113 6.43 -14.96 3.73
N SER A 114 6.38 -15.14 5.04
CA SER A 114 6.76 -14.10 6.01
C SER A 114 8.23 -13.67 5.93
N LYS A 115 9.12 -14.48 5.36
CA LYS A 115 10.52 -14.09 5.11
C LYS A 115 10.61 -12.92 4.11
N LEU A 116 9.66 -12.82 3.20
CA LEU A 116 9.59 -11.75 2.21
C LEU A 116 9.13 -10.41 2.78
N LEU A 117 8.59 -10.37 4.01
CA LEU A 117 8.23 -9.11 4.69
C LEU A 117 9.42 -8.21 5.01
N THR A 118 10.64 -8.67 4.81
CA THR A 118 11.85 -7.83 4.86
C THR A 118 12.10 -7.05 3.57
N LEU A 119 11.41 -7.42 2.47
CA LEU A 119 11.59 -6.83 1.14
C LEU A 119 10.56 -5.71 0.91
N PRO A 120 11.01 -4.45 0.70
CA PRO A 120 10.10 -3.32 0.50
C PRO A 120 9.13 -3.52 -0.67
N GLU A 121 9.61 -4.02 -1.81
CA GLU A 121 8.80 -4.24 -3.02
C GLU A 121 7.70 -5.28 -2.79
N TYR A 122 7.97 -6.31 -1.99
CA TYR A 122 6.95 -7.29 -1.60
C TYR A 122 5.89 -6.68 -0.68
N LYS A 123 6.32 -5.84 0.27
CA LYS A 123 5.41 -5.15 1.21
C LYS A 123 4.52 -4.14 0.50
N GLU A 124 4.96 -3.60 -0.62
CA GLU A 124 4.15 -2.72 -1.47
C GLU A 124 3.20 -3.53 -2.38
N PHE A 125 3.69 -4.60 -2.99
CA PHE A 125 2.93 -5.45 -3.91
C PHE A 125 1.81 -6.21 -3.20
N LEU A 126 2.12 -6.91 -2.10
CA LEU A 126 1.23 -7.90 -1.50
C LEU A 126 -0.11 -7.32 -1.02
N PRO A 127 -0.18 -6.19 -0.31
CA PRO A 127 -1.47 -5.62 0.12
C PRO A 127 -2.36 -5.28 -1.07
N ASN A 128 -1.79 -4.68 -2.12
CA ASN A 128 -2.53 -4.36 -3.34
C ASN A 128 -3.02 -5.61 -4.07
N ALA A 129 -2.21 -6.67 -4.09
CA ALA A 129 -2.58 -7.96 -4.66
C ALA A 129 -3.73 -8.62 -3.90
N ILE A 130 -3.70 -8.61 -2.57
CA ILE A 130 -4.76 -9.15 -1.72
C ILE A 130 -6.06 -8.34 -1.88
N ALA A 131 -5.97 -7.01 -1.89
CA ALA A 131 -7.12 -6.14 -2.13
C ALA A 131 -7.75 -6.41 -3.51
N SER A 132 -6.93 -6.54 -4.56
CA SER A 132 -7.40 -6.88 -5.90
C SER A 132 -8.05 -8.26 -5.97
N MET A 133 -7.40 -9.29 -5.40
CA MET A 133 -7.96 -10.66 -5.35
C MET A 133 -9.27 -10.75 -4.59
N SER A 134 -9.44 -9.96 -3.53
CA SER A 134 -10.68 -9.93 -2.76
C SER A 134 -11.86 -9.33 -3.54
N ASN A 135 -11.58 -8.57 -4.60
CA ASN A 135 -12.60 -7.99 -5.48
C ASN A 135 -13.05 -8.95 -6.61
N GLN A 136 -12.38 -10.11 -6.77
CA GLN A 136 -12.76 -11.07 -7.80
C GLN A 136 -14.18 -11.58 -7.60
N GLY A 137 -15.04 -11.40 -8.61
CA GLY A 137 -16.44 -11.84 -8.57
C GLY A 137 -17.36 -10.96 -7.72
N VAL A 138 -16.88 -9.84 -7.19
CA VAL A 138 -17.71 -8.89 -6.44
C VAL A 138 -18.41 -7.96 -7.43
N THR A 139 -19.74 -8.05 -7.48
CA THR A 139 -20.61 -7.24 -8.37
C THR A 139 -21.09 -5.97 -7.69
N GLU A 140 -21.24 -5.99 -6.36
CA GLU A 140 -21.65 -4.85 -5.56
C GLU A 140 -20.52 -4.45 -4.61
N LYS A 141 -20.17 -3.16 -4.63
CA LYS A 141 -19.13 -2.67 -3.71
C LYS A 141 -19.67 -2.72 -2.28
N PRO A 142 -18.97 -3.39 -1.35
CA PRO A 142 -19.36 -3.39 0.04
C PRO A 142 -19.25 -1.99 0.63
N GLU A 143 -20.06 -1.68 1.61
CA GLU A 143 -20.00 -0.42 2.36
C GLU A 143 -18.60 -0.20 2.97
N ASN A 144 -18.01 -1.27 3.51
CA ASN A 144 -16.66 -1.29 4.05
C ASN A 144 -15.75 -2.27 3.30
N THR A 145 -14.98 -1.75 2.34
CA THR A 145 -14.01 -2.56 1.57
C THR A 145 -12.92 -3.17 2.46
N THR A 146 -12.60 -2.57 3.61
CA THR A 146 -11.60 -3.11 4.52
C THR A 146 -12.07 -4.42 5.17
N GLU A 147 -13.34 -4.54 5.51
CA GLU A 147 -13.89 -5.81 5.99
C GLU A 147 -13.78 -6.92 4.96
N GLN A 148 -14.06 -6.61 3.70
CA GLN A 148 -13.87 -7.56 2.60
C GLN A 148 -12.40 -8.05 2.51
N PHE A 149 -11.44 -7.13 2.61
CA PHE A 149 -10.01 -7.48 2.56
C PHE A 149 -9.62 -8.37 3.74
N VAL A 150 -10.05 -8.02 4.94
CA VAL A 150 -9.73 -8.77 6.16
C VAL A 150 -10.39 -10.15 6.16
N ASN A 151 -11.62 -10.26 5.69
CA ASN A 151 -12.30 -11.54 5.52
C ASN A 151 -11.60 -12.44 4.49
N TYR A 152 -11.11 -11.85 3.39
CA TYR A 152 -10.30 -12.57 2.42
C TYR A 152 -9.00 -13.10 3.04
N ILE A 153 -8.31 -12.27 3.84
CA ILE A 153 -7.07 -12.64 4.55
C ILE A 153 -7.36 -13.81 5.51
N ASP A 154 -8.38 -13.69 6.35
CA ASP A 154 -8.73 -14.73 7.33
C ASP A 154 -8.99 -16.09 6.67
N LYS A 155 -9.67 -16.08 5.52
CA LYS A 155 -10.00 -17.30 4.77
C LYS A 155 -8.80 -17.91 4.04
N ASN A 156 -7.95 -17.08 3.42
CA ASN A 156 -7.00 -17.53 2.40
C ASN A 156 -5.53 -17.48 2.85
N ILE A 157 -5.15 -16.67 3.84
CA ILE A 157 -3.75 -16.48 4.25
C ILE A 157 -3.44 -17.32 5.47
N LYS A 158 -2.66 -18.40 5.28
CA LYS A 158 -2.32 -19.34 6.36
C LYS A 158 -1.05 -18.99 7.13
N ASP A 159 -0.12 -18.23 6.52
CA ASP A 159 1.05 -17.71 7.23
C ASP A 159 0.59 -16.63 8.23
N LYS A 160 0.71 -16.94 9.53
CA LYS A 160 0.23 -16.07 10.61
C LYS A 160 0.92 -14.71 10.63
N LYS A 161 2.21 -14.64 10.29
CA LYS A 161 2.94 -13.36 10.26
C LYS A 161 2.54 -12.50 9.08
N VAL A 162 2.27 -13.11 7.93
CA VAL A 162 1.74 -12.40 6.76
C VAL A 162 0.32 -11.90 7.05
N ALA A 163 -0.54 -12.75 7.63
CA ALA A 163 -1.89 -12.34 8.03
C ALA A 163 -1.87 -11.19 9.04
N GLU A 164 -1.04 -11.29 10.08
CA GLU A 164 -0.82 -10.23 11.07
C GLU A 164 -0.41 -8.90 10.43
N TYR A 165 0.59 -8.94 9.54
CA TYR A 165 1.06 -7.76 8.81
C TYR A 165 -0.07 -7.10 8.00
N LEU A 166 -0.81 -7.90 7.23
CA LEU A 166 -1.87 -7.39 6.34
C LEU A 166 -3.07 -6.86 7.14
N VAL A 167 -3.52 -7.60 8.15
CA VAL A 167 -4.64 -7.17 9.01
C VAL A 167 -4.27 -5.89 9.76
N ASN A 168 -3.05 -5.81 10.33
CA ASN A 168 -2.58 -4.57 10.95
C ASN A 168 -2.59 -3.40 9.95
N LEU A 169 -2.07 -3.59 8.74
CA LEU A 169 -2.02 -2.54 7.73
C LEU A 169 -3.42 -2.02 7.37
N PHE A 170 -4.34 -2.91 7.04
CA PHE A 170 -5.68 -2.54 6.57
C PHE A 170 -6.55 -1.98 7.69
N VAL A 171 -6.57 -2.62 8.86
CA VAL A 171 -7.42 -2.18 9.97
C VAL A 171 -6.89 -0.89 10.59
N TYR A 172 -5.57 -0.81 10.84
CA TYR A 172 -4.97 0.43 11.34
C TYR A 172 -5.22 1.61 10.40
N GLY A 173 -5.05 1.40 9.08
CA GLY A 173 -5.32 2.41 8.06
C GLY A 173 -6.79 2.85 8.04
N ASN A 174 -7.73 1.91 8.14
CA ASN A 174 -9.16 2.21 8.20
C ASN A 174 -9.52 3.04 9.44
N ILE A 175 -9.14 2.56 10.63
CA ILE A 175 -9.41 3.28 11.89
C ILE A 175 -8.73 4.65 11.89
N SER A 176 -7.51 4.75 11.37
CA SER A 176 -6.79 6.03 11.31
C SER A 176 -7.52 7.09 10.48
N SER A 177 -8.21 6.69 9.41
CA SER A 177 -8.88 7.60 8.48
C SER A 177 -10.37 7.80 8.74
N ARG A 178 -11.05 6.81 9.34
CA ARG A 178 -12.51 6.79 9.47
C ARG A 178 -13.00 6.79 10.92
N GLY A 179 -12.12 6.56 11.90
CA GLY A 179 -12.50 6.45 13.30
C GLY A 179 -13.02 5.07 13.69
N LEU A 180 -13.72 5.01 14.83
CA LEU A 180 -14.20 3.77 15.45
C LEU A 180 -15.64 3.42 15.10
N ASP A 181 -16.43 4.36 14.59
CA ASP A 181 -17.86 4.14 14.35
C ASP A 181 -18.05 3.02 13.31
N GLY A 182 -18.86 2.00 13.69
CA GLY A 182 -19.13 0.83 12.86
C GLY A 182 -17.91 -0.10 12.63
N SER A 183 -16.84 0.01 13.44
CA SER A 183 -15.59 -0.74 13.24
C SER A 183 -15.44 -1.96 14.15
N ASP A 184 -16.46 -2.38 14.88
CA ASP A 184 -16.37 -3.49 15.85
C ASP A 184 -15.88 -4.79 15.20
N ALA A 185 -16.37 -5.13 14.01
CA ALA A 185 -15.92 -6.30 13.25
C ALA A 185 -14.42 -6.22 12.90
N LEU A 186 -13.94 -5.06 12.45
CA LEU A 186 -12.53 -4.84 12.15
C LEU A 186 -11.64 -4.93 13.39
N ILE A 187 -12.09 -4.37 14.52
CA ILE A 187 -11.37 -4.43 15.80
C ILE A 187 -11.29 -5.89 16.28
N SER A 188 -12.38 -6.65 16.15
CA SER A 188 -12.39 -8.08 16.48
C SER A 188 -11.38 -8.86 15.64
N MET A 189 -11.34 -8.61 14.33
CA MET A 189 -10.39 -9.25 13.41
C MET A 189 -8.95 -8.82 13.69
N PHE A 190 -8.72 -7.55 14.03
CA PHE A 190 -7.41 -7.09 14.46
C PHE A 190 -6.92 -7.87 15.69
N ASN A 191 -7.73 -7.98 16.74
CA ASN A 191 -7.41 -8.69 17.97
C ASN A 191 -7.20 -10.20 17.74
N LYS A 192 -7.91 -10.79 16.76
CA LYS A 192 -7.73 -12.18 16.35
C LYS A 192 -6.34 -12.45 15.76
N HIS A 193 -5.88 -11.58 14.87
CA HIS A 193 -4.68 -11.82 14.07
C HIS A 193 -3.41 -11.16 14.60
N VAL A 194 -3.52 -9.96 15.19
CA VAL A 194 -2.36 -9.18 15.63
C VAL A 194 -1.95 -9.58 17.04
N LYS A 195 -0.69 -9.99 17.19
CA LYS A 195 -0.07 -10.44 18.46
C LYS A 195 1.21 -9.68 18.78
N ASP A 196 1.79 -8.96 17.82
CA ASP A 196 2.96 -8.12 18.05
C ASP A 196 2.62 -7.00 19.04
N ALA A 197 3.38 -6.93 20.14
CA ALA A 197 3.11 -6.00 21.23
C ALA A 197 3.21 -4.52 20.79
N LYS A 198 4.09 -4.20 19.84
CA LYS A 198 4.25 -2.82 19.34
C LYS A 198 3.08 -2.43 18.44
N MET A 199 2.56 -3.37 17.63
CA MET A 199 1.37 -3.11 16.80
C MET A 199 0.16 -2.92 17.68
N LEU A 200 -0.04 -3.77 18.70
CA LEU A 200 -1.13 -3.66 19.68
C LEU A 200 -1.09 -2.32 20.42
N ASP A 201 0.05 -1.92 20.94
CA ASP A 201 0.22 -0.64 21.65
C ASP A 201 -0.12 0.56 20.76
N LYS A 202 0.38 0.59 19.52
CA LYS A 202 0.05 1.65 18.55
C LYS A 202 -1.43 1.69 18.23
N PHE A 203 -2.05 0.53 18.04
CA PHE A 203 -3.47 0.45 17.73
C PHE A 203 -4.34 0.90 18.91
N ASN A 204 -4.04 0.46 20.13
CA ASN A 204 -4.73 0.88 21.34
C ASN A 204 -4.60 2.39 21.56
N THR A 205 -3.40 2.95 21.32
CA THR A 205 -3.18 4.40 21.36
C THR A 205 -4.04 5.14 20.34
N LEU A 206 -4.16 4.61 19.12
CA LEU A 206 -5.05 5.17 18.08
C LEU A 206 -6.51 5.12 18.51
N CYS A 207 -6.99 3.99 19.00
CA CYS A 207 -8.37 3.82 19.47
C CYS A 207 -8.67 4.80 20.63
N THR A 208 -7.76 4.92 21.60
CA THR A 208 -7.91 5.88 22.73
C THR A 208 -8.03 7.33 22.26
N LYS A 209 -7.33 7.72 21.18
CA LYS A 209 -7.49 9.07 20.59
C LYS A 209 -8.88 9.25 19.99
N TRP A 210 -9.38 8.27 19.25
CA TRP A 210 -10.72 8.32 18.65
C TRP A 210 -11.86 8.29 19.68
N GLU A 211 -11.70 7.55 20.80
CA GLU A 211 -12.66 7.55 21.90
C GLU A 211 -12.95 8.98 22.44
N LYS A 212 -11.92 9.84 22.45
CA LYS A 212 -12.05 11.24 22.87
C LYS A 212 -12.81 12.13 21.87
N LEU A 213 -13.03 11.62 20.66
CA LEU A 213 -13.69 12.35 19.57
C LEU A 213 -15.10 11.81 19.27
N LYS A 214 -15.60 10.84 20.04
CA LYS A 214 -16.95 10.31 19.88
C LYS A 214 -18.01 11.39 20.07
N ALA A 215 -19.12 11.27 19.35
CA ALA A 215 -20.27 12.14 19.49
C ALA A 215 -20.71 12.25 20.97
N GLY A 216 -20.99 13.45 21.43
CA GLY A 216 -21.35 13.72 22.83
C GLY A 216 -20.17 13.88 23.80
N THR A 217 -18.94 13.57 23.37
CA THR A 217 -17.74 13.83 24.17
C THR A 217 -17.37 15.32 24.10
N PRO A 218 -16.96 15.95 25.21
CA PRO A 218 -16.47 17.32 25.16
C PRO A 218 -15.29 17.45 24.19
N SER A 219 -15.36 18.46 23.31
CA SER A 219 -14.25 18.72 22.37
C SER A 219 -12.96 19.04 23.12
N PRO A 220 -11.79 18.58 22.65
CA PRO A 220 -10.51 18.98 23.23
C PRO A 220 -10.37 20.48 23.26
N ALA A 221 -9.91 21.02 24.38
CA ALA A 221 -9.67 22.46 24.53
C ALA A 221 -8.52 22.89 23.60
N PHE A 222 -8.65 24.08 23.04
CA PHE A 222 -7.56 24.74 22.31
C PHE A 222 -7.47 26.22 22.73
N SER A 223 -6.29 26.81 22.56
CA SER A 223 -6.01 28.21 22.76
C SER A 223 -4.87 28.63 21.86
N TYR A 224 -5.14 29.48 20.85
CA TYR A 224 -4.17 29.91 19.85
C TYR A 224 -4.31 31.40 19.54
N PRO A 225 -3.24 32.11 19.18
CA PRO A 225 -3.34 33.48 18.71
C PRO A 225 -4.05 33.52 17.33
N ASP A 226 -4.91 34.52 17.16
CA ASP A 226 -5.48 34.88 15.85
C ASP A 226 -4.46 35.65 14.99
N ILE A 227 -4.88 36.11 13.81
CA ILE A 227 -4.02 36.86 12.87
C ILE A 227 -3.56 38.21 13.44
N ASN A 228 -4.21 38.73 14.49
CA ASN A 228 -3.87 39.97 15.17
C ASN A 228 -3.04 39.72 16.45
N GLY A 229 -2.69 38.47 16.74
CA GLY A 229 -1.95 38.07 17.93
C GLY A 229 -2.80 37.95 19.19
N LYS A 230 -4.14 38.12 19.12
CA LYS A 230 -5.04 37.94 20.25
C LYS A 230 -5.29 36.45 20.47
N THR A 231 -5.07 35.96 21.67
CA THR A 231 -5.38 34.58 22.04
C THR A 231 -6.89 34.33 22.04
N ILE A 232 -7.32 33.31 21.27
CA ILE A 232 -8.69 32.80 21.22
C ILE A 232 -8.68 31.34 21.67
N SER A 233 -9.56 31.04 22.63
CA SER A 233 -9.76 29.70 23.16
C SER A 233 -11.12 29.13 22.76
N LEU A 234 -11.26 27.81 22.87
CA LEU A 234 -12.57 27.15 22.68
C LEU A 234 -13.63 27.72 23.61
N ALA A 235 -13.26 28.12 24.82
CA ALA A 235 -14.18 28.72 25.81
C ALA A 235 -14.77 30.05 25.34
N ASP A 236 -14.01 30.86 24.58
CA ASP A 236 -14.47 32.16 24.05
C ASP A 236 -15.50 32.01 22.93
N LEU A 237 -15.60 30.79 22.36
CA LEU A 237 -16.52 30.45 21.27
C LEU A 237 -17.77 29.72 21.75
N LYS A 238 -17.95 29.60 23.07
CA LYS A 238 -19.08 28.88 23.67
C LYS A 238 -20.42 29.46 23.21
N GLY A 239 -21.37 28.56 22.88
CA GLY A 239 -22.70 28.95 22.38
C GLY A 239 -22.76 29.21 20.88
N LYS A 240 -21.68 28.99 20.15
CA LYS A 240 -21.62 29.11 18.69
C LYS A 240 -21.34 27.75 18.06
N TYR A 241 -21.78 27.56 16.80
CA TYR A 241 -21.29 26.47 15.95
C TYR A 241 -19.87 26.83 15.49
N ILE A 242 -18.96 25.89 15.59
CA ILE A 242 -17.56 26.06 15.21
C ILE A 242 -17.25 25.09 14.07
N TYR A 243 -16.83 25.62 12.92
CA TYR A 243 -16.26 24.86 11.82
C TYR A 243 -14.74 25.00 11.90
N ILE A 244 -14.02 23.85 11.89
CA ILE A 244 -12.56 23.82 11.90
C ILE A 244 -12.09 23.22 10.59
N ASP A 245 -11.33 24.00 9.81
CA ASP A 245 -10.63 23.55 8.62
C ASP A 245 -9.11 23.53 8.88
N VAL A 246 -8.48 22.41 8.55
CA VAL A 246 -7.03 22.24 8.70
C VAL A 246 -6.43 22.12 7.31
N TRP A 247 -5.67 23.12 6.92
CA TRP A 247 -5.08 23.19 5.59
C TRP A 247 -3.58 23.55 5.63
N ALA A 248 -2.89 23.36 4.51
CA ALA A 248 -1.51 23.77 4.31
C ALA A 248 -1.29 24.21 2.86
N THR A 249 -0.30 25.07 2.62
CA THR A 249 0.01 25.62 1.29
C THR A 249 0.43 24.55 0.26
N TRP A 250 0.88 23.41 0.71
CA TRP A 250 1.26 22.26 -0.10
C TRP A 250 0.15 21.21 -0.26
N CYS A 251 -0.97 21.38 0.42
CA CYS A 251 -2.08 20.43 0.40
C CYS A 251 -3.02 20.75 -0.77
N GLY A 252 -2.85 20.10 -1.92
CA GLY A 252 -3.70 20.28 -3.10
C GLY A 252 -5.18 20.01 -2.87
N PRO A 253 -5.61 18.94 -2.15
CA PRO A 253 -7.01 18.65 -1.90
C PRO A 253 -7.66 19.51 -0.80
N CYS A 254 -6.89 20.20 0.04
CA CYS A 254 -7.42 21.13 1.05
C CYS A 254 -7.87 22.45 0.42
#